data_daf3a625acf118c393f5027f865afee1
#
_entry.id   daf3a625acf118c393f5027f865afee1
#
_cell.length_a   1.000
_cell.length_b   1.000
_cell.length_c   1.000
_cell.angle_alpha   90.00
_cell.angle_beta   90.00
_cell.angle_gamma   90.00
#
_symmetry.space_group_name_H-M   'P 1'
#
loop_
_entity.id
_entity.type
_entity.pdbx_description
1 polymer ?
#
loop_
_entity_poly.entity_id
_entity_poly.type
_entity_poly.pdbx_seq_one_letter_code
_entity_poly.pdbx_strand_id
1 'polypeptide(L)'
;SNRKVLAYLREHEGEVILCVFNLSRSAQAVELDLSNQRGKVPVELTGASPFPPIGTLPYLLTLPAYGFYWFMLADPAQVPALPEQEPESLPELETFILGQGWTVVESQRRDTARIDRVVREMLPTYIARQRWFGPKDAKITFAAPERLGEIPREERESFLLLLGNVTLEDGSAQRYFIPLELAWGEESLRHDSPLLPYVLGKIRRGSKSGIAFDAAHGDTFPRALLAAMRTHATLPA
;
A
#
# COMPACT_ATOMS: atom_id res chain seq x y z
N SER A 1 -11.77 -6.59 -33.64
CA SER A 1 -12.34 -7.54 -32.65
C SER A 1 -11.28 -8.47 -32.12
N ASN A 2 -11.21 -8.70 -30.81
CA ASN A 2 -10.25 -9.62 -30.18
C ASN A 2 -10.93 -10.98 -29.97
N ARG A 3 -10.49 -12.03 -30.68
CA ARG A 3 -11.06 -13.38 -30.60
C ARG A 3 -10.82 -14.10 -29.27
N LYS A 4 -9.97 -13.54 -28.41
CA LYS A 4 -9.62 -14.09 -27.09
C LYS A 4 -10.46 -13.48 -25.96
N VAL A 5 -11.24 -12.45 -26.28
CA VAL A 5 -12.10 -11.76 -25.33
C VAL A 5 -13.55 -11.97 -25.71
N LEU A 6 -14.33 -12.43 -24.74
CA LEU A 6 -15.79 -12.51 -24.82
C LEU A 6 -16.36 -11.30 -24.08
N ALA A 7 -17.20 -10.52 -24.76
CA ALA A 7 -17.93 -9.42 -24.13
C ALA A 7 -19.40 -9.44 -24.59
N TYR A 8 -20.32 -9.21 -23.64
CA TYR A 8 -21.75 -9.11 -23.91
C TYR A 8 -22.46 -8.27 -22.85
N LEU A 9 -23.62 -7.74 -23.22
CA LEU A 9 -24.53 -7.05 -22.32
C LEU A 9 -25.65 -7.99 -21.87
N ARG A 10 -26.04 -7.87 -20.60
CA ARG A 10 -27.27 -8.45 -20.05
C ARG A 10 -28.17 -7.31 -19.58
N GLU A 11 -29.43 -7.36 -19.98
CA GLU A 11 -30.41 -6.36 -19.62
C GLU A 11 -31.60 -7.02 -18.91
N HIS A 12 -32.01 -6.48 -17.79
CA HIS A 12 -33.15 -6.93 -17.03
C HIS A 12 -33.73 -5.78 -16.21
N GLU A 13 -35.01 -5.53 -16.33
CA GLU A 13 -35.78 -4.49 -15.59
C GLU A 13 -35.13 -3.09 -15.60
N GLY A 14 -34.45 -2.73 -16.69
CA GLY A 14 -33.78 -1.46 -16.82
C GLY A 14 -32.33 -1.43 -16.33
N GLU A 15 -31.86 -2.49 -15.68
CA GLU A 15 -30.45 -2.65 -15.33
C GLU A 15 -29.68 -3.27 -16.51
N VAL A 16 -28.49 -2.75 -16.73
CA VAL A 16 -27.60 -3.24 -17.80
C VAL A 16 -26.26 -3.64 -17.19
N ILE A 17 -25.89 -4.90 -17.40
CA ILE A 17 -24.61 -5.44 -16.94
C ILE A 17 -23.74 -5.76 -18.14
N LEU A 18 -22.55 -5.16 -18.21
CA LEU A 18 -21.50 -5.51 -19.15
C LEU A 18 -20.60 -6.60 -18.55
N CYS A 19 -20.55 -7.74 -19.22
CA CYS A 19 -19.69 -8.87 -18.85
C CYS A 19 -18.54 -8.95 -19.86
N VAL A 20 -17.28 -8.97 -19.37
CA VAL A 20 -16.08 -9.04 -20.21
C VAL A 20 -15.12 -10.10 -19.65
N PHE A 21 -14.67 -11.02 -20.48
CA PHE A 21 -13.81 -12.15 -20.09
C PHE A 21 -12.62 -12.30 -21.03
N ASN A 22 -11.43 -12.41 -20.50
CA ASN A 22 -10.25 -12.84 -21.24
C ASN A 22 -10.11 -14.36 -21.15
N LEU A 23 -10.34 -15.06 -22.24
CA LEU A 23 -10.27 -16.53 -22.33
C LEU A 23 -8.87 -17.05 -22.66
N SER A 24 -7.84 -16.22 -22.52
CA SER A 24 -6.46 -16.57 -22.91
C SER A 24 -5.46 -16.49 -21.75
N ARG A 25 -4.31 -17.12 -21.95
CA ARG A 25 -3.19 -17.18 -20.99
C ARG A 25 -2.35 -15.91 -20.90
N SER A 26 -2.65 -14.90 -21.71
CA SER A 26 -1.92 -13.64 -21.75
C SER A 26 -2.86 -12.46 -21.55
N ALA A 27 -2.36 -11.35 -21.04
CA ALA A 27 -3.13 -10.10 -20.94
C ALA A 27 -3.65 -9.69 -22.32
N GLN A 28 -4.87 -9.19 -22.39
CA GLN A 28 -5.53 -8.77 -23.62
C GLN A 28 -6.09 -7.35 -23.46
N ALA A 29 -5.83 -6.52 -24.47
CA ALA A 29 -6.53 -5.27 -24.65
C ALA A 29 -7.73 -5.49 -25.58
N VAL A 30 -8.86 -4.87 -25.29
CA VAL A 30 -10.07 -4.95 -26.11
C VAL A 30 -10.73 -3.58 -26.19
N GLU A 31 -11.16 -3.21 -27.38
CA GLU A 31 -12.01 -2.05 -27.67
C GLU A 31 -13.44 -2.53 -27.84
N LEU A 32 -14.33 -2.01 -27.02
CA LEU A 32 -15.76 -2.33 -27.04
C LEU A 32 -16.55 -1.16 -27.60
N ASP A 33 -17.40 -1.43 -28.57
CA ASP A 33 -18.39 -0.44 -29.00
C ASP A 33 -19.55 -0.43 -28.02
N LEU A 34 -19.58 0.58 -27.18
CA LEU A 34 -20.63 0.83 -26.19
C LEU A 34 -21.39 2.13 -26.51
N SER A 35 -21.42 2.55 -27.78
CA SER A 35 -22.06 3.80 -28.23
C SER A 35 -23.51 3.92 -27.78
N ASN A 36 -24.26 2.80 -27.71
CA ASN A 36 -25.64 2.72 -27.23
C ASN A 36 -25.79 2.95 -25.71
N GLN A 37 -24.69 2.92 -24.96
CA GLN A 37 -24.64 3.12 -23.51
C GLN A 37 -23.91 4.42 -23.13
N ARG A 38 -23.80 5.35 -24.09
CA ARG A 38 -23.11 6.63 -23.91
C ARG A 38 -23.65 7.40 -22.71
N GLY A 39 -22.72 7.95 -21.91
CA GLY A 39 -23.03 8.73 -20.71
C GLY A 39 -23.15 7.88 -19.45
N LYS A 40 -23.33 6.56 -19.55
CA LYS A 40 -23.34 5.67 -18.39
C LYS A 40 -21.92 5.46 -17.85
N VAL A 41 -21.84 5.16 -16.57
CA VAL A 41 -20.59 4.88 -15.85
C VAL A 41 -20.57 3.38 -15.55
N PRO A 42 -19.55 2.65 -16.06
CA PRO A 42 -19.36 1.27 -15.65
C PRO A 42 -18.87 1.19 -14.20
N VAL A 43 -19.63 0.52 -13.34
CA VAL A 43 -19.26 0.25 -11.94
C VAL A 43 -18.94 -1.23 -11.81
N GLU A 44 -17.70 -1.55 -11.48
CA GLU A 44 -17.26 -2.94 -11.31
C GLU A 44 -17.93 -3.55 -10.06
N LEU A 45 -18.60 -4.69 -10.24
CA LEU A 45 -19.49 -5.27 -9.22
C LEU A 45 -18.76 -5.90 -8.04
N THR A 46 -17.52 -6.40 -8.23
CA THR A 46 -16.77 -7.09 -7.17
C THR A 46 -16.15 -6.10 -6.18
N GLY A 47 -15.61 -5.00 -6.69
CA GLY A 47 -14.94 -3.98 -5.88
C GLY A 47 -15.73 -2.67 -5.75
N ALA A 48 -16.96 -2.60 -6.30
CA ALA A 48 -17.79 -1.40 -6.35
C ALA A 48 -17.05 -0.16 -6.92
N SER A 49 -16.06 -0.38 -7.79
CA SER A 49 -15.19 0.66 -8.32
C SER A 49 -15.74 1.22 -9.63
N PRO A 50 -16.02 2.52 -9.73
CA PRO A 50 -16.43 3.14 -10.98
C PRO A 50 -15.23 3.30 -11.93
N PHE A 51 -15.51 3.08 -13.19
CA PHE A 51 -14.60 3.29 -14.31
C PHE A 51 -14.97 4.58 -15.06
N PRO A 52 -14.10 5.07 -15.97
CA PRO A 52 -14.40 6.27 -16.74
C PRO A 52 -15.75 6.18 -17.48
N PRO A 53 -16.51 7.27 -17.56
CA PRO A 53 -17.78 7.28 -18.27
C PRO A 53 -17.64 6.85 -19.74
N ILE A 54 -18.66 6.17 -20.27
CA ILE A 54 -18.72 5.77 -21.67
C ILE A 54 -18.90 7.02 -22.55
N GLY A 55 -17.88 7.30 -23.36
CA GLY A 55 -17.84 8.45 -24.27
C GLY A 55 -18.28 8.12 -25.68
N THR A 56 -17.73 8.86 -26.65
CA THR A 56 -17.96 8.68 -28.10
C THR A 56 -16.97 7.73 -28.76
N LEU A 57 -15.83 7.47 -28.10
CA LEU A 57 -14.78 6.58 -28.58
C LEU A 57 -15.05 5.14 -28.10
N PRO A 58 -14.53 4.12 -28.81
CA PRO A 58 -14.57 2.75 -28.34
C PRO A 58 -14.00 2.64 -26.92
N TYR A 59 -14.66 1.87 -26.08
CA TYR A 59 -14.28 1.71 -24.69
C TYR A 59 -13.13 0.72 -24.56
N LEU A 60 -11.95 1.21 -24.20
CA LEU A 60 -10.72 0.42 -24.08
C LEU A 60 -10.61 -0.21 -22.69
N LEU A 61 -10.47 -1.54 -22.66
CA LEU A 61 -10.18 -2.30 -21.43
C LEU A 61 -8.94 -3.18 -21.62
N THR A 62 -8.18 -3.35 -20.54
CA THR A 62 -7.11 -4.34 -20.47
C THR A 62 -7.45 -5.35 -19.37
N LEU A 63 -7.46 -6.63 -19.76
CA LEU A 63 -7.76 -7.73 -18.84
C LEU A 63 -6.49 -8.58 -18.65
N PRO A 64 -6.14 -8.95 -17.41
CA PRO A 64 -5.07 -9.92 -17.16
C PRO A 64 -5.41 -11.28 -17.75
N ALA A 65 -4.46 -12.20 -17.76
CA ALA A 65 -4.68 -13.58 -18.20
C ALA A 65 -5.84 -14.21 -17.41
N TYR A 66 -6.82 -14.75 -18.12
CA TYR A 66 -8.06 -15.31 -17.56
C TYR A 66 -8.86 -14.34 -16.67
N GLY A 67 -8.56 -13.04 -16.72
CA GLY A 67 -9.27 -12.00 -15.99
C GLY A 67 -10.65 -11.74 -16.56
N PHE A 68 -11.54 -11.21 -15.71
CA PHE A 68 -12.88 -10.82 -16.11
C PHE A 68 -13.30 -9.56 -15.35
N TYR A 69 -14.29 -8.87 -15.92
CA TYR A 69 -15.01 -7.79 -15.26
C TYR A 69 -16.51 -7.97 -15.44
N TRP A 70 -17.25 -7.64 -14.41
CA TRP A 70 -18.70 -7.44 -14.45
C TRP A 70 -18.98 -6.01 -14.05
N PHE A 71 -19.51 -5.23 -14.99
CA PHE A 71 -19.84 -3.81 -14.75
C PHE A 71 -21.33 -3.61 -14.75
N MET A 72 -21.89 -2.99 -13.72
CA MET A 72 -23.19 -2.34 -13.83
C MET A 72 -23.01 -1.03 -14.59
N LEU A 73 -23.80 -0.80 -15.64
CA LEU A 73 -23.79 0.46 -16.38
C LEU A 73 -24.80 1.43 -15.74
N ALA A 74 -24.32 2.15 -14.73
CA ALA A 74 -25.15 3.06 -13.93
C ALA A 74 -25.29 4.44 -14.58
N ASP A 75 -26.39 5.13 -14.30
CA ASP A 75 -26.50 6.56 -14.62
C ASP A 75 -25.57 7.36 -13.70
N PRO A 76 -24.95 8.45 -14.18
CA PRO A 76 -24.02 9.25 -13.39
C PRO A 76 -24.57 9.71 -12.03
N ALA A 77 -25.89 9.93 -11.94
CA ALA A 77 -26.56 10.30 -10.70
C ALA A 77 -26.71 9.15 -9.70
N GLN A 78 -26.56 7.90 -10.16
CA GLN A 78 -26.68 6.67 -9.33
C GLN A 78 -25.33 6.07 -8.99
N VAL A 79 -24.26 6.57 -9.63
CA VAL A 79 -22.91 6.15 -9.25
C VAL A 79 -22.70 6.63 -7.83
N PRO A 80 -22.38 5.73 -6.86
CA PRO A 80 -21.90 6.18 -5.58
C PRO A 80 -20.81 7.20 -5.88
N ALA A 81 -20.96 8.43 -5.39
CA ALA A 81 -19.86 9.37 -5.44
C ALA A 81 -18.66 8.54 -5.03
N LEU A 82 -17.68 8.40 -5.94
CA LEU A 82 -16.37 7.99 -5.47
C LEU A 82 -16.21 8.81 -4.21
N PRO A 83 -15.97 8.20 -3.02
CA PRO A 83 -15.42 9.02 -1.98
C PRO A 83 -14.34 9.75 -2.74
N GLU A 84 -14.51 11.10 -2.95
CA GLU A 84 -13.37 11.91 -3.31
C GLU A 84 -12.35 11.35 -2.37
N GLN A 85 -11.42 10.54 -2.91
CA GLN A 85 -10.20 10.33 -2.21
C GLN A 85 -9.66 11.77 -2.17
N GLU A 86 -10.15 12.51 -1.17
CA GLU A 86 -9.34 13.57 -0.59
C GLU A 86 -7.99 12.90 -0.54
N PRO A 87 -7.00 13.40 -1.31
CA PRO A 87 -5.69 12.77 -1.34
C PRO A 87 -5.41 12.53 0.12
N GLU A 88 -5.42 11.23 0.54
CA GLU A 88 -5.45 10.87 1.96
C GLU A 88 -4.39 11.76 2.52
N SER A 89 -4.83 12.80 3.24
CA SER A 89 -3.90 13.81 3.74
C SER A 89 -2.98 12.97 4.58
N LEU A 90 -1.80 12.72 4.04
CA LEU A 90 -0.83 11.85 4.68
C LEU A 90 -0.80 12.33 6.11
N PRO A 91 -1.09 11.50 7.10
CA PRO A 91 -1.10 11.93 8.48
C PRO A 91 0.18 12.70 8.66
N GLU A 92 0.15 13.85 9.33
CA GLU A 92 1.34 14.65 9.56
C GLU A 92 2.42 13.73 10.11
N LEU A 93 3.27 13.25 9.20
CA LEU A 93 4.32 12.32 9.54
C LEU A 93 5.37 13.10 10.32
N GLU A 94 5.59 12.72 11.55
CA GLU A 94 6.66 13.29 12.36
C GLU A 94 8.01 13.13 11.67
N THR A 95 8.89 14.11 11.89
CA THR A 95 10.24 14.10 11.32
C THR A 95 11.26 13.79 12.41
N PHE A 96 12.02 12.71 12.22
CA PHE A 96 13.06 12.28 13.15
C PHE A 96 14.45 12.66 12.65
N ILE A 97 15.28 13.15 13.58
CA ILE A 97 16.67 13.43 13.29
C ILE A 97 17.49 12.18 13.59
N LEU A 98 18.04 11.59 12.54
CA LEU A 98 18.89 10.40 12.67
C LEU A 98 20.36 10.78 12.90
N GLY A 99 20.99 10.05 13.81
CA GLY A 99 22.44 9.99 13.96
C GLY A 99 23.08 8.97 12.97
N GLN A 100 23.98 8.15 13.46
CA GLN A 100 24.54 7.03 12.68
C GLN A 100 23.61 5.82 12.74
N GLY A 101 23.46 5.13 11.61
CA GLY A 101 22.60 3.95 11.50
C GLY A 101 21.15 4.25 11.93
N TRP A 102 20.62 3.44 12.81
CA TRP A 102 19.27 3.52 13.35
C TRP A 102 19.18 4.25 14.70
N THR A 103 20.08 5.19 14.98
CA THR A 103 20.00 6.03 16.18
C THR A 103 19.27 7.34 15.89
N VAL A 104 18.45 7.81 16.83
CA VAL A 104 17.70 9.07 16.73
C VAL A 104 18.32 10.08 17.71
N VAL A 105 18.47 11.32 17.27
CA VAL A 105 18.92 12.43 18.12
C VAL A 105 17.70 13.13 18.69
N GLU A 106 17.44 13.00 19.99
CA GLU A 106 16.42 13.77 20.68
C GLU A 106 16.89 15.23 20.87
N SER A 107 16.14 16.17 20.27
CA SER A 107 16.52 17.58 20.20
C SER A 107 16.60 18.29 21.57
N GLN A 108 15.96 17.76 22.61
CA GLN A 108 15.90 18.41 23.93
C GLN A 108 16.95 17.93 24.94
N ARG A 109 17.57 16.76 24.74
CA ARG A 109 18.50 16.17 25.74
C ARG A 109 19.91 15.88 25.24
N ARG A 110 20.22 16.09 23.97
CA ARG A 110 21.47 15.65 23.32
C ARG A 110 21.78 14.15 23.49
N ASP A 111 20.81 13.37 23.96
CA ASP A 111 20.94 11.92 24.09
C ASP A 111 20.49 11.25 22.78
N THR A 112 21.23 10.22 22.40
CA THR A 112 20.84 9.36 21.29
C THR A 112 19.86 8.31 21.82
N ALA A 113 18.58 8.41 21.44
CA ALA A 113 17.64 7.33 21.68
C ALA A 113 17.71 6.29 20.56
N ARG A 114 17.46 5.03 20.88
CA ARG A 114 17.27 4.02 19.84
C ARG A 114 15.96 4.30 19.09
N ILE A 115 15.95 4.06 17.79
CA ILE A 115 14.77 4.26 16.93
C ILE A 115 13.54 3.50 17.43
N ASP A 116 13.73 2.41 18.15
CA ASP A 116 12.66 1.60 18.75
C ASP A 116 11.69 2.46 19.60
N ARG A 117 12.23 3.49 20.30
CA ARG A 117 11.42 4.39 21.11
C ARG A 117 10.51 5.26 20.25
N VAL A 118 11.05 5.75 19.14
CA VAL A 118 10.33 6.58 18.17
C VAL A 118 9.28 5.77 17.45
N VAL A 119 9.65 4.58 16.99
CA VAL A 119 8.72 3.67 16.31
C VAL A 119 7.53 3.31 17.20
N ARG A 120 7.71 3.24 18.53
CA ARG A 120 6.61 2.98 19.47
C ARG A 120 5.47 3.98 19.34
N GLU A 121 5.77 5.26 19.15
CA GLU A 121 4.76 6.31 19.05
C GLU A 121 4.00 6.25 17.72
N MET A 122 4.66 5.76 16.66
CA MET A 122 4.13 5.71 15.30
C MET A 122 3.42 4.40 14.97
N LEU A 123 3.80 3.33 15.65
CA LEU A 123 3.30 1.99 15.35
C LEU A 123 1.77 1.86 15.37
N PRO A 124 1.03 2.42 16.36
CA PRO A 124 -0.42 2.31 16.37
C PRO A 124 -1.06 2.90 15.13
N THR A 125 -0.65 4.12 14.76
CA THR A 125 -1.17 4.82 13.59
C THR A 125 -0.79 4.12 12.29
N TYR A 126 0.43 3.60 12.20
CA TYR A 126 0.89 2.85 11.05
C TYR A 126 0.09 1.56 10.87
N ILE A 127 0.00 0.72 11.91
CA ILE A 127 -0.65 -0.59 11.87
C ILE A 127 -2.15 -0.45 11.53
N ALA A 128 -2.84 0.50 12.15
CA ALA A 128 -4.28 0.71 11.94
C ALA A 128 -4.63 1.00 10.46
N ARG A 129 -3.74 1.62 9.71
CA ARG A 129 -3.92 1.92 8.28
C ARG A 129 -3.66 0.73 7.37
N GLN A 130 -2.95 -0.29 7.84
CA GLN A 130 -2.52 -1.38 6.97
C GLN A 130 -3.66 -2.34 6.63
N ARG A 131 -3.72 -2.77 5.37
CA ARG A 131 -4.75 -3.72 4.90
C ARG A 131 -4.66 -5.08 5.59
N TRP A 132 -3.48 -5.49 5.99
CA TRP A 132 -3.23 -6.75 6.68
C TRP A 132 -3.62 -6.72 8.18
N PHE A 133 -3.90 -5.54 8.75
CA PHE A 133 -4.45 -5.43 10.08
C PHE A 133 -5.90 -5.89 10.09
N GLY A 134 -6.16 -7.07 10.65
CA GLY A 134 -7.45 -7.74 10.60
C GLY A 134 -8.58 -7.03 11.34
N PRO A 135 -8.38 -6.64 12.62
CA PRO A 135 -9.44 -6.07 13.44
C PRO A 135 -9.62 -4.57 13.15
N LYS A 136 -10.22 -4.24 12.00
CA LYS A 136 -10.35 -2.83 11.55
C LYS A 136 -11.18 -1.94 12.47
N ASP A 137 -12.12 -2.52 13.18
CA ASP A 137 -12.99 -1.82 14.13
C ASP A 137 -12.41 -1.82 15.57
N ALA A 138 -11.31 -2.56 15.81
CA ALA A 138 -10.71 -2.64 17.13
C ALA A 138 -9.68 -1.52 17.34
N LYS A 139 -9.81 -0.84 18.45
CA LYS A 139 -8.87 0.19 18.86
C LYS A 139 -7.60 -0.42 19.42
N ILE A 140 -6.46 0.04 18.92
CA ILE A 140 -5.14 -0.29 19.48
C ILE A 140 -4.96 0.53 20.76
N THR A 141 -4.82 -0.12 21.90
CA THR A 141 -4.57 0.52 23.21
C THR A 141 -3.10 0.65 23.53
N PHE A 142 -2.30 -0.26 23.00
CA PHE A 142 -0.87 -0.27 23.22
C PHE A 142 -0.14 -0.90 22.03
N ALA A 143 0.99 -0.32 21.62
CA ALA A 143 1.90 -0.94 20.68
C ALA A 143 3.36 -0.70 21.09
N ALA A 144 4.18 -1.73 21.07
CA ALA A 144 5.59 -1.62 21.37
C ALA A 144 6.44 -2.42 20.37
N PRO A 145 7.48 -1.82 19.78
CA PRO A 145 8.44 -2.55 18.98
C PRO A 145 9.37 -3.37 19.84
N GLU A 146 9.63 -4.57 19.41
CA GLU A 146 10.70 -5.44 19.89
C GLU A 146 11.73 -5.58 18.76
N ARG A 147 12.97 -5.21 19.01
CA ARG A 147 14.04 -5.34 18.03
C ARG A 147 14.50 -6.78 17.95
N LEU A 148 14.48 -7.34 16.76
CA LEU A 148 14.96 -8.71 16.49
C LEU A 148 16.42 -8.72 16.02
N GLY A 149 16.87 -7.65 15.34
CA GLY A 149 18.21 -7.54 14.80
C GLY A 149 18.27 -6.69 13.54
N GLU A 150 19.40 -6.76 12.85
CA GLU A 150 19.59 -6.04 11.59
C GLU A 150 20.14 -6.98 10.50
N ILE A 151 19.72 -6.76 9.25
CA ILE A 151 20.36 -7.36 8.08
C ILE A 151 21.31 -6.32 7.48
N PRO A 152 22.63 -6.52 7.55
CA PRO A 152 23.63 -5.60 7.02
C PRO A 152 23.50 -5.43 5.50
N ARG A 153 23.92 -4.25 4.99
CA ARG A 153 24.03 -3.93 3.56
C ARG A 153 25.37 -3.24 3.30
N GLU A 154 25.94 -3.44 2.12
CA GLU A 154 27.30 -2.96 1.80
C GLU A 154 27.39 -1.43 1.68
N GLU A 155 26.43 -0.78 1.04
CA GLU A 155 26.53 0.66 0.71
C GLU A 155 25.35 1.48 1.27
N ARG A 156 24.51 0.89 2.12
CA ARG A 156 23.31 1.53 2.67
C ARG A 156 23.17 1.15 4.15
N GLU A 157 22.27 1.85 4.82
CA GLU A 157 21.86 1.44 6.15
C GLU A 157 21.29 0.02 6.13
N SER A 158 21.55 -0.75 7.17
CA SER A 158 21.00 -2.09 7.39
C SER A 158 19.45 -2.05 7.40
N PHE A 159 18.83 -3.16 7.08
CA PHE A 159 17.42 -3.32 7.43
C PHE A 159 17.29 -3.56 8.92
N LEU A 160 16.40 -2.83 9.56
CA LEU A 160 16.07 -3.06 10.97
C LEU A 160 14.85 -4.00 11.05
N LEU A 161 15.01 -5.10 11.79
CA LEU A 161 13.95 -6.09 11.96
C LEU A 161 13.23 -5.83 13.27
N LEU A 162 11.94 -5.53 13.20
CA LEU A 162 11.10 -5.28 14.35
C LEU A 162 9.95 -6.28 14.43
N LEU A 163 9.54 -6.58 15.65
CA LEU A 163 8.28 -7.23 15.96
C LEU A 163 7.39 -6.22 16.70
N GLY A 164 6.32 -5.82 16.08
CA GLY A 164 5.31 -4.95 16.70
C GLY A 164 4.39 -5.77 17.59
N ASN A 165 4.52 -5.63 18.92
CA ASN A 165 3.60 -6.21 19.88
C ASN A 165 2.44 -5.24 20.10
N VAL A 166 1.21 -5.65 19.76
CA VAL A 166 0.01 -4.83 19.79
C VAL A 166 -1.01 -5.41 20.76
N THR A 167 -1.60 -4.55 21.60
CA THR A 167 -2.73 -4.90 22.45
C THR A 167 -3.96 -4.14 21.99
N LEU A 168 -5.07 -4.83 21.85
CA LEU A 168 -6.37 -4.28 21.46
C LEU A 168 -7.23 -3.93 22.67
N GLU A 169 -8.33 -3.21 22.45
CA GLU A 169 -9.23 -2.77 23.51
C GLU A 169 -9.90 -3.94 24.24
N ASP A 170 -10.10 -5.06 23.58
CA ASP A 170 -10.64 -6.30 24.16
C ASP A 170 -9.59 -7.09 24.99
N GLY A 171 -8.37 -6.56 25.12
CA GLY A 171 -7.26 -7.20 25.81
C GLY A 171 -6.52 -8.26 24.98
N SER A 172 -6.94 -8.54 23.75
CA SER A 172 -6.24 -9.47 22.90
C SER A 172 -4.88 -8.90 22.45
N ALA A 173 -3.88 -9.77 22.32
CA ALA A 173 -2.53 -9.41 21.90
C ALA A 173 -2.22 -10.00 20.53
N GLN A 174 -1.62 -9.19 19.67
CA GLN A 174 -1.19 -9.59 18.33
C GLN A 174 0.26 -9.19 18.10
N ARG A 175 0.94 -9.90 17.21
CA ARG A 175 2.35 -9.62 16.87
C ARG A 175 2.51 -9.53 15.37
N TYR A 176 3.20 -8.47 14.93
CA TYR A 176 3.40 -8.18 13.51
C TYR A 176 4.88 -8.00 13.21
N PHE A 177 5.38 -8.72 12.22
CA PHE A 177 6.75 -8.52 11.74
C PHE A 177 6.80 -7.31 10.83
N ILE A 178 7.62 -6.32 11.18
CA ILE A 178 7.74 -5.04 10.49
C ILE A 178 9.23 -4.75 10.25
N PRO A 179 9.77 -5.14 9.10
CA PRO A 179 11.12 -4.76 8.72
C PRO A 179 11.15 -3.31 8.26
N LEU A 180 12.15 -2.54 8.70
CA LEU A 180 12.28 -1.14 8.30
C LEU A 180 13.47 -0.90 7.37
N GLU A 181 13.27 0.00 6.42
CA GLU A 181 14.28 0.54 5.52
C GLU A 181 14.24 2.07 5.52
N LEU A 182 15.40 2.70 5.27
CA LEU A 182 15.52 4.14 5.07
C LEU A 182 15.65 4.44 3.57
N ALA A 183 14.77 5.28 3.05
CA ALA A 183 14.87 5.84 1.71
C ALA A 183 15.20 7.33 1.79
N TRP A 184 16.34 7.72 1.21
CA TRP A 184 16.83 9.09 1.21
C TRP A 184 16.52 9.78 -0.12
N GLY A 185 16.29 11.10 -0.07
CA GLY A 185 16.03 11.96 -1.21
C GLY A 185 14.60 12.46 -1.27
N GLU A 186 14.41 13.57 -1.98
CA GLU A 186 13.11 14.23 -2.12
C GLU A 186 12.10 13.37 -2.89
N GLU A 187 12.57 12.48 -3.75
CA GLU A 187 11.69 11.56 -4.50
C GLU A 187 10.89 10.64 -3.58
N SER A 188 11.48 10.24 -2.44
CA SER A 188 10.78 9.39 -1.45
C SER A 188 9.66 10.13 -0.71
N LEU A 189 9.70 11.46 -0.70
CA LEU A 189 8.74 12.34 -0.04
C LEU A 189 7.62 12.82 -0.96
N ARG A 190 7.66 12.49 -2.25
CA ARG A 190 6.66 12.92 -3.22
C ARG A 190 5.31 12.26 -2.97
N HIS A 191 4.23 12.99 -3.18
CA HIS A 191 2.86 12.50 -3.03
C HIS A 191 2.49 11.32 -3.97
N ASP A 192 3.22 11.16 -5.06
CA ASP A 192 3.05 10.06 -6.01
C ASP A 192 3.99 8.87 -5.73
N SER A 193 4.76 8.90 -4.64
CA SER A 193 5.65 7.80 -4.28
C SER A 193 4.86 6.54 -3.90
N PRO A 194 5.13 5.38 -4.51
CA PRO A 194 4.47 4.13 -4.19
C PRO A 194 4.75 3.63 -2.76
N LEU A 195 5.74 4.22 -2.08
CA LEU A 195 6.10 3.87 -0.71
C LEU A 195 5.25 4.58 0.34
N LEU A 196 4.53 5.65 -0.01
CA LEU A 196 3.80 6.48 0.94
C LEU A 196 2.81 5.71 1.84
N PRO A 197 2.02 4.74 1.35
CA PRO A 197 1.14 3.95 2.22
C PRO A 197 1.87 3.18 3.31
N TYR A 198 3.18 2.94 3.12
CA TYR A 198 4.03 2.10 3.98
C TYR A 198 4.98 2.91 4.85
N VAL A 199 4.91 4.24 4.77
CA VAL A 199 5.78 5.14 5.54
C VAL A 199 5.37 5.13 7.00
N LEU A 200 6.36 4.94 7.88
CA LEU A 200 6.21 5.14 9.32
C LEU A 200 6.48 6.60 9.70
N GLY A 201 7.47 7.24 9.09
CA GLY A 201 7.79 8.64 9.38
C GLY A 201 8.84 9.24 8.45
N LYS A 202 8.94 10.57 8.51
CA LYS A 202 9.98 11.33 7.84
C LYS A 202 11.28 11.25 8.64
N ILE A 203 12.40 11.24 7.95
CA ILE A 203 13.72 11.22 8.56
C ILE A 203 14.59 12.34 8.01
N ARG A 204 15.51 12.80 8.84
CA ARG A 204 16.50 13.80 8.45
C ARG A 204 17.86 13.46 9.05
N ARG A 205 18.93 13.65 8.26
CA ARG A 205 20.32 13.55 8.72
C ARG A 205 21.13 14.68 8.08
N GLY A 206 21.43 15.72 8.87
CA GLY A 206 22.03 16.92 8.32
C GLY A 206 21.13 17.58 7.26
N SER A 207 21.66 17.74 6.04
CA SER A 207 20.91 18.27 4.89
C SER A 207 20.08 17.22 4.14
N LYS A 208 20.23 15.91 4.43
CA LYS A 208 19.50 14.84 3.77
C LYS A 208 18.16 14.63 4.46
N SER A 209 17.10 14.60 3.67
CA SER A 209 15.74 14.22 4.08
C SER A 209 15.34 12.91 3.41
N GLY A 210 14.40 12.18 4.01
CA GLY A 210 13.91 10.91 3.51
C GLY A 210 12.77 10.36 4.35
N ILE A 211 12.53 9.07 4.23
CA ILE A 211 11.48 8.35 4.95
C ILE A 211 12.02 7.05 5.58
N ALA A 212 11.42 6.66 6.70
CA ALA A 212 11.49 5.30 7.22
C ALA A 212 10.18 4.58 6.83
N PHE A 213 10.29 3.43 6.20
CA PHE A 213 9.14 2.71 5.69
C PHE A 213 9.25 1.20 5.92
N ASP A 214 8.11 0.50 5.82
CA ASP A 214 8.04 -0.96 5.92
C ASP A 214 8.68 -1.59 4.68
N ALA A 215 9.84 -2.18 4.87
CA ALA A 215 10.66 -2.78 3.82
C ALA A 215 10.04 -4.04 3.19
N ALA A 216 9.01 -4.64 3.82
CA ALA A 216 8.30 -5.78 3.24
C ALA A 216 7.63 -5.44 1.90
N HIS A 217 7.37 -4.14 1.65
CA HIS A 217 6.79 -3.63 0.41
C HIS A 217 7.83 -3.15 -0.61
N GLY A 218 9.12 -3.28 -0.29
CA GLY A 218 10.23 -2.98 -1.19
C GLY A 218 10.80 -4.23 -1.86
N ASP A 219 11.46 -4.05 -2.99
CA ASP A 219 12.03 -5.16 -3.77
C ASP A 219 13.34 -5.71 -3.18
N THR A 220 14.03 -4.95 -2.35
CA THR A 220 15.39 -5.25 -1.87
C THR A 220 15.38 -6.12 -0.63
N PHE A 221 14.43 -5.90 0.28
CA PHE A 221 14.35 -6.62 1.55
C PHE A 221 14.12 -8.14 1.39
N PRO A 222 13.17 -8.63 0.58
CA PRO A 222 12.95 -10.07 0.41
C PRO A 222 14.19 -10.80 -0.10
N ARG A 223 14.97 -10.16 -0.97
CA ARG A 223 16.23 -10.73 -1.47
C ARG A 223 17.32 -10.80 -0.39
N ALA A 224 17.44 -9.74 0.41
CA ALA A 224 18.39 -9.70 1.52
C ALA A 224 18.03 -10.73 2.60
N LEU A 225 16.75 -10.86 2.94
CA LEU A 225 16.27 -11.85 3.88
C LEU A 225 16.56 -13.28 3.40
N LEU A 226 16.27 -13.58 2.14
CA LEU A 226 16.56 -14.89 1.56
C LEU A 226 18.06 -15.20 1.56
N ALA A 227 18.90 -14.21 1.25
CA ALA A 227 20.36 -14.36 1.31
C ALA A 227 20.83 -14.67 2.74
N ALA A 228 20.34 -13.94 3.75
CA ALA A 228 20.67 -14.17 5.15
C ALA A 228 20.23 -15.57 5.62
N MET A 229 19.04 -16.03 5.22
CA MET A 229 18.56 -17.38 5.53
C MET A 229 19.45 -18.48 4.90
N ARG A 230 19.86 -18.30 3.64
CA ARG A 230 20.71 -19.27 2.92
C ARG A 230 22.12 -19.39 3.52
N THR A 231 22.63 -18.31 4.08
CA THR A 231 23.98 -18.29 4.71
C THR A 231 23.93 -18.58 6.20
N HIS A 232 22.76 -18.87 6.76
CA HIS A 232 22.56 -19.03 8.21
C HIS A 232 23.16 -17.86 9.00
N ALA A 233 22.99 -16.63 8.50
CA ALA A 233 23.59 -15.44 9.09
C ALA A 233 23.05 -15.22 10.52
N THR A 234 23.97 -14.98 11.46
CA THR A 234 23.62 -14.48 12.80
C THR A 234 23.37 -12.98 12.68
N LEU A 235 22.18 -12.55 13.04
CA LEU A 235 21.81 -11.12 12.96
C LEU A 235 22.29 -10.39 14.22
N PRO A 236 23.01 -9.25 14.06
CA PRO A 236 23.35 -8.40 15.21
C PRO A 236 22.08 -7.82 15.82
N ALA A 237 21.97 -7.87 17.16
CA ALA A 237 20.83 -7.35 17.93
C ALA A 237 20.98 -5.85 18.24
#